data_6f64bae2c554137248768a95d3e11022
#
_entry.id   6f64bae2c554137248768a95d3e11022
#
_cell.length_a   1.000
_cell.length_b   1.000
_cell.length_c   1.000
_cell.angle_alpha   90.00
_cell.angle_beta   90.00
_cell.angle_gamma   90.00
#
_symmetry.space_group_name_H-M   'P 1'
#
loop_
_entity.id
_entity.type
_entity.pdbx_description
1 polymer ?
#
loop_
_entity_poly.entity_id
_entity_poly.type
_entity_poly.pdbx_seq_one_letter_code
_entity_poly.pdbx_strand_id
1 'polypeptide(L)'
;LQQGEIGLVYEALHERQRLRKNAPHLVQLLPFMIPILTKDGVVSKKIARALGSALWMYDLTGGWRIGKFHRRLKAKAAHRHLPTMPFEKLASAYLYYDAAADDSRLCVTVARTAVQHGAAIANQCAVTKIVHDEAGVARGAIVQPTNGEPFTIRATTVVNAAGVWADNVRQADEGNNPHSIRPAKGIHITVPWKKVQNDIAIVIPVRRDKRSLFVVPWISNGDGTYQYTYVGTTDTDFAGGVDESQTSAEDIHYVLEALNQSITTNVTVDDVTAVWSGLRPLVRNEDGTTAKGKTADLSRKHKVKVSPSGVISIMGGKLTTYRKMSEHTVDEVVKHTGKAKKCKTKNLQFIGAKGFKSSMLNGADAHLAERFGSELNKVKELISQDPSLGEPLIAGLPYLRAEAVFACRNEMAQTLDDVLSRRTRARIINRRATLASARKVAELMATELNWDPAEIDRQVALFVDSCSREEAAGMVSEAEFLASVQ
;
A
#
# COMPACT_ATOMS: atom_id res chain seq x y z
N LEU A 1 -15.14 -7.51 11.20
CA LEU A 1 -16.00 -8.03 12.29
C LEU A 1 -17.05 -7.01 12.72
N GLN A 2 -16.72 -5.72 12.84
CA GLN A 2 -17.69 -4.67 13.23
C GLN A 2 -18.86 -4.54 12.25
N GLN A 3 -18.65 -4.84 10.97
CA GLN A 3 -19.67 -4.79 9.90
C GLN A 3 -20.40 -6.12 9.68
N GLY A 4 -20.13 -7.16 10.49
CA GLY A 4 -20.77 -8.48 10.38
C GLY A 4 -20.34 -9.32 9.15
N GLU A 5 -19.40 -8.87 8.35
CA GLU A 5 -18.90 -9.56 7.13
C GLU A 5 -17.93 -10.71 7.47
N ILE A 6 -18.41 -11.76 8.14
CA ILE A 6 -17.59 -12.91 8.59
C ILE A 6 -16.92 -13.62 7.41
N GLY A 7 -17.64 -13.79 6.28
CA GLY A 7 -17.09 -14.42 5.07
C GLY A 7 -15.88 -13.68 4.50
N LEU A 8 -15.91 -12.34 4.49
CA LEU A 8 -14.80 -11.51 4.03
C LEU A 8 -13.60 -11.61 4.97
N VAL A 9 -13.84 -11.70 6.29
CA VAL A 9 -12.76 -11.91 7.28
C VAL A 9 -12.10 -13.27 7.06
N TYR A 10 -12.89 -14.32 6.90
CA TYR A 10 -12.39 -15.66 6.62
C TYR A 10 -11.55 -15.72 5.34
N GLU A 11 -12.02 -15.14 4.24
CA GLU A 11 -11.30 -15.05 2.98
C GLU A 11 -9.98 -14.28 3.16
N ALA A 12 -10.01 -13.11 3.80
CA ALA A 12 -8.82 -12.31 4.04
C ALA A 12 -7.75 -13.03 4.86
N LEU A 13 -8.14 -13.77 5.91
CA LEU A 13 -7.22 -14.54 6.74
C LEU A 13 -6.56 -15.69 5.96
N HIS A 14 -7.30 -16.33 5.05
CA HIS A 14 -6.77 -17.37 4.18
C HIS A 14 -5.82 -16.82 3.13
N GLU A 15 -6.19 -15.73 2.46
CA GLU A 15 -5.33 -15.09 1.46
C GLU A 15 -4.07 -14.50 2.09
N ARG A 16 -4.15 -13.90 3.28
CA ARG A 16 -2.97 -13.47 4.05
C ARG A 16 -1.99 -14.62 4.28
N GLN A 17 -2.50 -15.79 4.68
CA GLN A 17 -1.64 -16.96 4.91
C GLN A 17 -1.00 -17.48 3.61
N ARG A 18 -1.75 -17.45 2.50
CA ARG A 18 -1.20 -17.78 1.18
C ARG A 18 -0.12 -16.80 0.77
N LEU A 19 -0.36 -15.52 0.96
CA LEU A 19 0.58 -14.46 0.63
C LEU A 19 1.90 -14.62 1.42
N ARG A 20 1.81 -14.92 2.72
CA ARG A 20 2.99 -15.22 3.55
C ARG A 20 3.78 -16.44 3.07
N LYS A 21 3.12 -17.46 2.50
CA LYS A 21 3.78 -18.64 1.92
C LYS A 21 4.36 -18.36 0.55
N ASN A 22 3.68 -17.57 -0.26
CA ASN A 22 4.06 -17.28 -1.64
C ASN A 22 5.13 -16.19 -1.73
N ALA A 23 5.19 -15.27 -0.75
CA ALA A 23 6.14 -14.17 -0.67
C ALA A 23 6.72 -14.05 0.76
N PRO A 24 7.43 -15.07 1.28
CA PRO A 24 7.86 -15.12 2.68
C PRO A 24 8.87 -14.04 3.06
N HIS A 25 9.59 -13.48 2.09
CA HIS A 25 10.52 -12.37 2.29
C HIS A 25 9.80 -11.02 2.39
N LEU A 26 8.70 -10.82 1.67
CA LEU A 26 7.95 -9.54 1.63
C LEU A 26 6.90 -9.41 2.72
N VAL A 27 6.36 -10.53 3.23
CA VAL A 27 5.19 -10.52 4.11
C VAL A 27 5.57 -11.06 5.48
N GLN A 28 5.86 -10.13 6.38
CA GLN A 28 6.31 -10.41 7.72
C GLN A 28 5.17 -10.38 8.74
N LEU A 29 5.32 -11.13 9.83
CA LEU A 29 4.41 -11.02 10.97
C LEU A 29 4.60 -9.70 11.67
N LEU A 30 3.50 -9.00 11.91
CA LEU A 30 3.45 -7.79 12.69
C LEU A 30 2.56 -8.01 13.93
N PRO A 31 3.10 -7.94 15.15
CA PRO A 31 2.30 -7.93 16.35
C PRO A 31 1.57 -6.60 16.51
N PHE A 32 0.31 -6.66 16.92
CA PHE A 32 -0.56 -5.52 17.18
C PHE A 32 -1.04 -5.51 18.61
N MET A 33 -0.99 -4.37 19.26
CA MET A 33 -1.55 -4.16 20.58
C MET A 33 -2.77 -3.23 20.53
N ILE A 34 -3.87 -3.66 21.15
CA ILE A 34 -5.08 -2.84 21.36
C ILE A 34 -5.11 -2.49 22.84
N PRO A 35 -4.78 -1.26 23.26
CA PRO A 35 -4.84 -0.83 24.65
C PRO A 35 -6.28 -0.72 25.14
N ILE A 36 -6.52 -1.12 26.37
CA ILE A 36 -7.79 -0.98 27.07
C ILE A 36 -7.63 0.14 28.09
N LEU A 37 -8.27 1.27 27.83
CA LEU A 37 -8.20 2.47 28.66
C LEU A 37 -9.42 2.54 29.58
N THR A 38 -9.25 2.91 30.84
CA THR A 38 -10.32 2.81 31.85
C THR A 38 -10.95 4.12 32.26
N LYS A 39 -10.23 5.24 32.33
CA LYS A 39 -10.76 6.46 32.97
C LYS A 39 -11.48 7.45 32.02
N ASP A 40 -11.15 7.44 30.74
CA ASP A 40 -11.75 8.39 29.79
C ASP A 40 -12.73 7.75 28.81
N GLY A 41 -13.29 6.57 29.17
CA GLY A 41 -14.52 6.07 28.57
C GLY A 41 -14.44 5.56 27.12
N VAL A 42 -13.27 5.41 26.53
CA VAL A 42 -13.18 4.97 25.14
C VAL A 42 -13.46 3.45 25.00
N VAL A 43 -13.11 2.67 26.03
CA VAL A 43 -13.40 1.21 26.05
C VAL A 43 -13.98 0.79 27.39
N SER A 44 -15.29 0.61 27.46
CA SER A 44 -15.96 0.07 28.66
C SER A 44 -15.57 -1.40 28.90
N LYS A 45 -15.74 -1.90 30.17
CA LYS A 45 -15.50 -3.33 30.49
C LYS A 45 -16.31 -4.28 29.60
N LYS A 46 -17.54 -3.88 29.18
CA LYS A 46 -18.38 -4.66 28.26
C LYS A 46 -17.75 -4.76 26.87
N ILE A 47 -17.26 -3.62 26.34
CA ILE A 47 -16.59 -3.57 25.04
C ILE A 47 -15.27 -4.37 25.08
N ALA A 48 -14.51 -4.28 26.20
CA ALA A 48 -13.29 -5.07 26.38
C ALA A 48 -13.55 -6.58 26.33
N ARG A 49 -14.65 -7.06 26.96
CA ARG A 49 -15.07 -8.48 26.87
C ARG A 49 -15.49 -8.87 25.47
N ALA A 50 -16.31 -8.04 24.81
CA ALA A 50 -16.73 -8.26 23.43
C ALA A 50 -15.54 -8.32 22.46
N LEU A 51 -14.53 -7.46 22.66
CA LEU A 51 -13.29 -7.50 21.89
C LEU A 51 -12.53 -8.82 22.10
N GLY A 52 -12.43 -9.31 23.35
CA GLY A 52 -11.83 -10.61 23.65
C GLY A 52 -12.53 -11.75 22.91
N SER A 53 -13.87 -11.77 22.92
CA SER A 53 -14.66 -12.78 22.17
C SER A 53 -14.46 -12.66 20.65
N ALA A 54 -14.37 -11.43 20.13
CA ALA A 54 -14.08 -11.20 18.71
C ALA A 54 -12.68 -11.67 18.29
N LEU A 55 -11.67 -11.51 19.17
CA LEU A 55 -10.32 -12.00 18.92
C LEU A 55 -10.25 -13.53 18.99
N TRP A 56 -11.00 -14.19 19.88
CA TRP A 56 -11.16 -15.65 19.84
C TRP A 56 -11.76 -16.13 18.54
N MET A 57 -12.82 -15.48 18.06
CA MET A 57 -13.43 -15.81 16.76
C MET A 57 -12.44 -15.57 15.62
N TYR A 58 -11.64 -14.49 15.67
CA TYR A 58 -10.59 -14.22 14.71
C TYR A 58 -9.53 -15.34 14.69
N ASP A 59 -9.06 -15.78 15.84
CA ASP A 59 -8.09 -16.88 15.93
C ASP A 59 -8.65 -18.20 15.41
N LEU A 60 -9.89 -18.56 15.78
CA LEU A 60 -10.55 -19.78 15.33
C LEU A 60 -10.85 -19.79 13.84
N THR A 61 -11.20 -18.64 13.25
CA THR A 61 -11.49 -18.53 11.80
C THR A 61 -10.26 -18.55 10.91
N GLY A 62 -9.08 -18.35 11.45
CA GLY A 62 -7.86 -18.38 10.63
C GLY A 62 -6.61 -17.84 11.30
N GLY A 63 -6.72 -17.20 12.45
CA GLY A 63 -5.57 -16.67 13.20
C GLY A 63 -4.59 -17.76 13.61
N TRP A 64 -5.10 -18.94 14.00
CA TRP A 64 -4.28 -20.10 14.35
C TRP A 64 -3.28 -20.52 13.26
N ARG A 65 -3.55 -20.23 11.98
CA ARG A 65 -2.62 -20.51 10.87
C ARG A 65 -1.35 -19.68 10.90
N ILE A 66 -1.34 -18.60 11.67
CA ILE A 66 -0.13 -17.80 11.92
C ILE A 66 0.82 -18.53 12.91
N GLY A 67 0.30 -19.51 13.66
CA GLY A 67 1.04 -20.21 14.73
C GLY A 67 1.12 -19.42 16.02
N LYS A 68 0.37 -18.32 16.16
CA LYS A 68 0.31 -17.49 17.37
C LYS A 68 -1.12 -17.06 17.66
N PHE A 69 -1.56 -17.23 18.91
CA PHE A 69 -2.87 -16.80 19.41
C PHE A 69 -2.78 -15.41 20.04
N HIS A 70 -3.90 -14.70 20.04
CA HIS A 70 -4.00 -13.47 20.81
C HIS A 70 -3.79 -13.75 22.31
N ARG A 71 -3.36 -12.75 23.03
CA ARG A 71 -3.21 -12.83 24.48
C ARG A 71 -3.52 -11.49 25.14
N ARG A 72 -4.02 -11.54 26.38
CA ARG A 72 -4.22 -10.36 27.19
C ARG A 72 -2.94 -10.00 27.94
N LEU A 73 -2.54 -8.75 27.90
CA LEU A 73 -1.40 -8.19 28.61
C LEU A 73 -1.90 -7.41 29.83
N LYS A 74 -1.19 -7.54 30.97
CA LYS A 74 -1.36 -6.64 32.12
C LYS A 74 -0.82 -5.25 31.76
N ALA A 75 -1.30 -4.19 32.43
CA ALA A 75 -0.92 -2.81 32.15
C ALA A 75 0.61 -2.59 32.06
N LYS A 76 1.38 -3.09 33.04
CA LYS A 76 2.85 -2.98 33.05
C LYS A 76 3.51 -3.63 31.82
N ALA A 77 2.99 -4.78 31.37
CA ALA A 77 3.51 -5.45 30.19
C ALA A 77 3.13 -4.72 28.89
N ALA A 78 1.90 -4.19 28.82
CA ALA A 78 1.43 -3.41 27.69
C ALA A 78 2.18 -2.06 27.55
N HIS A 79 2.43 -1.38 28.66
CA HIS A 79 3.15 -0.10 28.70
C HIS A 79 4.59 -0.21 28.17
N ARG A 80 5.24 -1.37 28.30
CA ARG A 80 6.58 -1.59 27.73
C ARG A 80 6.59 -1.49 26.20
N HIS A 81 5.46 -1.82 25.55
CA HIS A 81 5.32 -1.73 24.10
C HIS A 81 5.01 -0.30 23.59
N LEU A 82 4.62 0.60 24.47
CA LEU A 82 4.44 2.03 24.19
C LEU A 82 4.70 2.82 25.48
N PRO A 83 5.97 3.09 25.82
CA PRO A 83 6.34 3.77 27.08
C PRO A 83 5.80 5.20 27.19
N THR A 84 5.51 5.83 26.07
CA THR A 84 4.90 7.17 26.03
C THR A 84 3.39 7.18 26.29
N MET A 85 2.73 6.02 26.40
CA MET A 85 1.30 5.96 26.74
C MET A 85 1.09 6.32 28.23
N PRO A 86 0.09 7.16 28.57
CA PRO A 86 -0.24 7.45 29.97
C PRO A 86 -0.57 6.17 30.76
N PHE A 87 0.31 5.80 31.66
CA PHE A 87 0.20 4.51 32.39
C PHE A 87 -1.05 4.45 33.29
N GLU A 88 -1.43 5.58 33.89
CA GLU A 88 -2.59 5.70 34.77
C GLU A 88 -3.93 5.46 34.07
N LYS A 89 -3.95 5.61 32.73
CA LYS A 89 -5.13 5.34 31.91
C LYS A 89 -5.19 3.90 31.39
N LEU A 90 -4.10 3.14 31.49
CA LEU A 90 -3.96 1.82 30.91
C LEU A 90 -4.39 0.72 31.89
N ALA A 91 -5.50 0.03 31.62
CA ALA A 91 -5.95 -1.10 32.42
C ALA A 91 -5.32 -2.44 32.02
N SER A 92 -5.25 -2.68 30.72
CA SER A 92 -4.72 -3.91 30.10
C SER A 92 -4.61 -3.68 28.59
N ALA A 93 -4.13 -4.68 27.85
CA ALA A 93 -4.19 -4.67 26.39
C ALA A 93 -4.45 -6.07 25.85
N TYR A 94 -4.87 -6.12 24.58
CA TYR A 94 -4.84 -7.35 23.79
C TYR A 94 -3.71 -7.28 22.78
N LEU A 95 -2.89 -8.31 22.74
CA LEU A 95 -1.87 -8.54 21.73
C LEU A 95 -2.41 -9.57 20.73
N TYR A 96 -2.45 -9.23 19.44
CA TYR A 96 -2.80 -10.15 18.37
C TYR A 96 -1.82 -10.02 17.21
N TYR A 97 -1.96 -10.83 16.18
CA TYR A 97 -0.98 -10.87 15.10
C TYR A 97 -1.65 -10.69 13.76
N ASP A 98 -1.06 -9.82 12.96
CA ASP A 98 -1.38 -9.65 11.55
C ASP A 98 -0.09 -9.70 10.72
N ALA A 99 -0.12 -9.24 9.49
CA ALA A 99 1.03 -9.21 8.60
C ALA A 99 1.21 -7.81 8.01
N ALA A 100 2.47 -7.42 7.83
CA ALA A 100 2.86 -6.22 7.11
C ALA A 100 3.55 -6.60 5.80
N ALA A 101 3.43 -5.76 4.80
CA ALA A 101 4.14 -5.83 3.54
C ALA A 101 4.40 -4.43 3.00
N ASP A 102 5.49 -4.26 2.27
CA ASP A 102 5.67 -3.15 1.35
C ASP A 102 4.77 -3.41 0.14
N ASP A 103 3.67 -2.67 0.01
CA ASP A 103 2.66 -2.86 -1.04
C ASP A 103 3.20 -2.55 -2.44
N SER A 104 4.01 -1.50 -2.60
CA SER A 104 4.64 -1.17 -3.87
C SER A 104 5.62 -2.27 -4.30
N ARG A 105 6.46 -2.74 -3.38
CA ARG A 105 7.40 -3.85 -3.62
C ARG A 105 6.65 -5.14 -3.95
N LEU A 106 5.53 -5.41 -3.26
CA LEU A 106 4.67 -6.55 -3.56
C LEU A 106 4.11 -6.48 -4.97
N CYS A 107 3.57 -5.33 -5.40
CA CYS A 107 3.04 -5.13 -6.75
C CYS A 107 4.10 -5.36 -7.83
N VAL A 108 5.30 -4.78 -7.68
CA VAL A 108 6.43 -4.99 -8.60
C VAL A 108 6.83 -6.46 -8.66
N THR A 109 6.88 -7.14 -7.50
CA THR A 109 7.24 -8.56 -7.44
C THR A 109 6.19 -9.44 -8.10
N VAL A 110 4.89 -9.13 -7.96
CA VAL A 110 3.81 -9.83 -8.69
C VAL A 110 3.96 -9.63 -10.20
N ALA A 111 4.22 -8.39 -10.65
CA ALA A 111 4.44 -8.08 -12.06
C ALA A 111 5.63 -8.86 -12.62
N ARG A 112 6.79 -8.83 -11.96
CA ARG A 112 7.99 -9.58 -12.35
C ARG A 112 7.75 -11.11 -12.35
N THR A 113 6.97 -11.61 -11.38
CA THR A 113 6.59 -13.03 -11.36
C THR A 113 5.69 -13.38 -12.56
N ALA A 114 4.77 -12.49 -12.94
CA ALA A 114 3.92 -12.70 -14.12
C ALA A 114 4.76 -12.77 -15.41
N VAL A 115 5.80 -11.93 -15.55
CA VAL A 115 6.74 -12.00 -16.68
C VAL A 115 7.41 -13.38 -16.76
N GLN A 116 7.83 -13.97 -15.63
CA GLN A 116 8.38 -15.34 -15.60
C GLN A 116 7.38 -16.41 -16.09
N HIS A 117 6.08 -16.09 -16.07
CA HIS A 117 5.01 -16.95 -16.58
C HIS A 117 4.51 -16.55 -17.97
N GLY A 118 5.24 -15.70 -18.69
CA GLY A 118 4.97 -15.34 -20.07
C GLY A 118 4.10 -14.12 -20.27
N ALA A 119 3.84 -13.33 -19.22
CA ALA A 119 3.14 -12.03 -19.37
C ALA A 119 4.08 -10.98 -19.98
N ALA A 120 3.58 -10.20 -20.94
CA ALA A 120 4.19 -8.95 -21.35
C ALA A 120 3.64 -7.82 -20.46
N ILE A 121 4.52 -7.01 -19.87
CA ILE A 121 4.14 -5.90 -18.98
C ILE A 121 4.81 -4.62 -19.48
N ALA A 122 4.04 -3.56 -19.59
CA ALA A 122 4.53 -2.22 -19.91
C ALA A 122 3.97 -1.23 -18.91
N ASN A 123 4.83 -0.38 -18.36
CA ASN A 123 4.46 0.83 -17.65
C ASN A 123 4.55 2.04 -18.61
N GLN A 124 4.18 3.24 -18.14
CA GLN A 124 4.18 4.46 -18.96
C GLN A 124 3.39 4.31 -20.27
N CYS A 125 2.29 3.55 -20.24
CA CYS A 125 1.51 3.18 -21.41
C CYS A 125 0.01 3.22 -21.07
N ALA A 126 -0.64 4.36 -21.35
CA ALA A 126 -2.04 4.58 -21.01
C ALA A 126 -2.99 3.95 -22.05
N VAL A 127 -4.04 3.28 -21.58
CA VAL A 127 -5.16 2.87 -22.45
C VAL A 127 -6.04 4.08 -22.70
N THR A 128 -6.18 4.47 -23.99
CA THR A 128 -6.96 5.64 -24.40
C THR A 128 -8.31 5.28 -25.04
N LYS A 129 -8.41 4.07 -25.62
CA LYS A 129 -9.63 3.61 -26.29
C LYS A 129 -9.72 2.08 -26.27
N ILE A 130 -10.94 1.55 -26.17
CA ILE A 130 -11.21 0.13 -26.43
C ILE A 130 -11.55 -0.03 -27.92
N VAL A 131 -10.99 -1.05 -28.55
CA VAL A 131 -11.22 -1.38 -29.96
C VAL A 131 -12.32 -2.43 -30.05
N HIS A 132 -13.37 -2.14 -30.83
CA HIS A 132 -14.49 -3.04 -31.07
C HIS A 132 -14.48 -3.57 -32.50
N ASP A 133 -15.01 -4.76 -32.74
CA ASP A 133 -15.34 -5.26 -34.06
C ASP A 133 -16.69 -4.71 -34.56
N GLU A 134 -17.09 -5.12 -35.76
CA GLU A 134 -18.35 -4.67 -36.39
C GLU A 134 -19.60 -5.09 -35.60
N ALA A 135 -19.49 -6.13 -34.76
CA ALA A 135 -20.56 -6.58 -33.87
C ALA A 135 -20.54 -5.87 -32.52
N GLY A 136 -19.66 -4.89 -32.32
CA GLY A 136 -19.51 -4.16 -31.05
C GLY A 136 -18.77 -4.92 -29.95
N VAL A 137 -18.12 -6.05 -30.28
CA VAL A 137 -17.37 -6.85 -29.29
C VAL A 137 -15.94 -6.29 -29.14
N ALA A 138 -15.49 -6.13 -27.90
CA ALA A 138 -14.15 -5.66 -27.59
C ALA A 138 -13.08 -6.64 -28.11
N ARG A 139 -12.14 -6.13 -28.92
CA ARG A 139 -11.06 -6.89 -29.56
C ARG A 139 -9.67 -6.35 -29.27
N GLY A 140 -9.54 -5.45 -28.33
CA GLY A 140 -8.26 -4.87 -27.97
C GLY A 140 -8.37 -3.47 -27.39
N ALA A 141 -7.24 -2.77 -27.37
CA ALA A 141 -7.15 -1.40 -26.88
C ALA A 141 -6.13 -0.60 -27.70
N ILE A 142 -6.35 0.71 -27.83
CA ILE A 142 -5.33 1.66 -28.24
C ILE A 142 -4.61 2.12 -26.99
N VAL A 143 -3.29 2.05 -27.03
CA VAL A 143 -2.41 2.47 -25.95
C VAL A 143 -1.52 3.62 -26.39
N GLN A 144 -1.35 4.60 -25.51
CA GLN A 144 -0.50 5.76 -25.69
C GLN A 144 0.70 5.65 -24.76
N PRO A 145 1.90 5.34 -25.24
CA PRO A 145 3.12 5.48 -24.46
C PRO A 145 3.36 6.94 -24.07
N THR A 146 4.00 7.19 -22.94
CA THR A 146 4.42 8.55 -22.55
C THR A 146 5.38 9.15 -23.59
N ASN A 147 6.27 8.32 -24.12
CA ASN A 147 7.19 8.70 -25.20
C ASN A 147 6.94 7.74 -26.37
N GLY A 148 6.32 8.23 -27.45
CA GLY A 148 6.07 7.44 -28.66
C GLY A 148 4.66 7.59 -29.23
N GLU A 149 4.44 7.01 -30.39
CA GLU A 149 3.16 7.03 -31.08
C GLU A 149 2.18 6.02 -30.49
N PRO A 150 0.87 6.32 -30.53
CA PRO A 150 -0.15 5.38 -30.13
C PRO A 150 -0.11 4.12 -31.00
N PHE A 151 -0.38 2.97 -30.41
CA PHE A 151 -0.50 1.72 -31.16
C PHE A 151 -1.64 0.85 -30.64
N THR A 152 -2.08 -0.10 -31.45
CA THR A 152 -3.19 -1.00 -31.12
C THR A 152 -2.68 -2.33 -30.61
N ILE A 153 -3.15 -2.75 -29.44
CA ILE A 153 -3.01 -4.11 -28.93
C ILE A 153 -4.29 -4.88 -29.26
N ARG A 154 -4.17 -5.96 -30.02
CA ARG A 154 -5.30 -6.87 -30.30
C ARG A 154 -5.37 -7.98 -29.27
N ALA A 155 -6.59 -8.30 -28.83
CA ALA A 155 -6.84 -9.32 -27.81
C ALA A 155 -8.17 -10.02 -28.03
N THR A 156 -8.29 -11.27 -27.59
CA THR A 156 -9.56 -12.00 -27.56
C THR A 156 -10.46 -11.59 -26.41
N THR A 157 -9.89 -11.03 -25.36
CA THR A 157 -10.60 -10.55 -24.16
C THR A 157 -9.83 -9.39 -23.56
N VAL A 158 -10.55 -8.36 -23.13
CA VAL A 158 -10.01 -7.19 -22.43
C VAL A 158 -10.45 -7.24 -20.98
N VAL A 159 -9.50 -7.04 -20.06
CA VAL A 159 -9.75 -6.96 -18.62
C VAL A 159 -9.40 -5.58 -18.12
N ASN A 160 -10.36 -4.90 -17.51
CA ASN A 160 -10.18 -3.63 -16.83
C ASN A 160 -9.94 -3.89 -15.32
N ALA A 161 -8.71 -3.67 -14.88
CA ALA A 161 -8.31 -3.75 -13.47
C ALA A 161 -7.71 -2.42 -12.99
N ALA A 162 -8.21 -1.29 -13.50
CA ALA A 162 -7.65 0.04 -13.33
C ALA A 162 -7.93 0.70 -11.95
N GLY A 163 -8.50 -0.02 -10.97
CA GLY A 163 -8.70 0.50 -9.62
C GLY A 163 -9.60 1.74 -9.59
N VAL A 164 -9.09 2.88 -9.11
CA VAL A 164 -9.87 4.13 -9.04
C VAL A 164 -10.21 4.69 -10.43
N TRP A 165 -9.45 4.32 -11.46
CA TRP A 165 -9.70 4.71 -12.88
C TRP A 165 -10.59 3.71 -13.63
N ALA A 166 -11.21 2.73 -12.95
CA ALA A 166 -12.02 1.72 -13.61
C ALA A 166 -13.19 2.31 -14.40
N ASP A 167 -13.80 3.40 -13.93
CA ASP A 167 -14.88 4.09 -14.63
C ASP A 167 -14.38 4.84 -15.89
N ASN A 168 -13.13 5.32 -15.91
CA ASN A 168 -12.53 5.92 -17.11
C ASN A 168 -12.38 4.88 -18.23
N VAL A 169 -11.92 3.68 -17.90
CA VAL A 169 -11.83 2.57 -18.88
C VAL A 169 -13.21 2.12 -19.33
N ARG A 170 -14.20 2.07 -18.42
CA ARG A 170 -15.59 1.78 -18.78
C ARG A 170 -16.19 2.85 -19.67
N GLN A 171 -15.90 4.13 -19.44
CA GLN A 171 -16.30 5.21 -20.33
C GLN A 171 -15.69 5.06 -21.72
N ALA A 172 -14.42 4.63 -21.82
CA ALA A 172 -13.77 4.37 -23.11
C ALA A 172 -14.36 3.17 -23.87
N ASP A 173 -15.00 2.23 -23.15
CA ASP A 173 -15.71 1.07 -23.70
C ASP A 173 -17.19 1.36 -24.00
N GLU A 174 -17.93 1.88 -23.01
CA GLU A 174 -19.38 2.00 -23.00
C GLU A 174 -19.89 3.38 -23.51
N GLY A 175 -18.98 4.35 -23.71
CA GLY A 175 -19.30 5.72 -24.17
C GLY A 175 -19.82 6.65 -23.06
N ASN A 176 -20.12 6.16 -21.86
CA ASN A 176 -20.59 6.95 -20.74
C ASN A 176 -19.87 6.55 -19.43
N ASN A 177 -19.72 7.50 -18.50
CA ASN A 177 -19.16 7.22 -17.20
C ASN A 177 -20.24 6.66 -16.26
N PRO A 178 -20.12 5.42 -15.80
CA PRO A 178 -21.15 4.80 -14.96
C PRO A 178 -21.14 5.25 -13.51
N HIS A 179 -20.14 6.06 -13.08
CA HIS A 179 -19.97 6.54 -11.71
C HIS A 179 -20.06 5.42 -10.65
N SER A 180 -19.52 4.24 -10.97
CA SER A 180 -19.60 3.05 -10.11
C SER A 180 -18.58 3.09 -8.97
N ILE A 181 -17.51 3.87 -9.09
CA ILE A 181 -16.48 4.06 -8.06
C ILE A 181 -16.81 5.30 -7.21
N ARG A 182 -16.68 5.15 -5.88
CA ARG A 182 -16.71 6.24 -4.90
C ARG A 182 -15.36 6.26 -4.19
N PRO A 183 -14.43 7.13 -4.58
CA PRO A 183 -13.11 7.19 -3.96
C PRO A 183 -13.19 7.58 -2.49
N ALA A 184 -12.42 6.90 -1.63
CA ALA A 184 -12.25 7.30 -0.25
C ALA A 184 -10.77 7.53 0.04
N LYS A 185 -10.42 8.75 0.46
CA LYS A 185 -9.05 9.14 0.77
C LYS A 185 -8.62 8.58 2.12
N GLY A 186 -7.40 8.05 2.16
CA GLY A 186 -6.73 7.66 3.39
C GLY A 186 -5.30 8.16 3.39
N ILE A 187 -4.88 8.80 4.50
CA ILE A 187 -3.53 9.35 4.62
C ILE A 187 -2.75 8.68 5.74
N HIS A 188 -1.45 8.80 5.66
CA HIS A 188 -0.53 8.49 6.75
C HIS A 188 0.49 9.62 6.90
N ILE A 189 1.03 9.74 8.11
CA ILE A 189 2.18 10.59 8.40
C ILE A 189 3.33 9.74 8.93
N THR A 190 4.56 10.16 8.69
CA THR A 190 5.77 9.59 9.29
C THR A 190 6.37 10.60 10.27
N VAL A 191 6.77 10.12 11.45
CA VAL A 191 7.37 10.92 12.51
C VAL A 191 8.60 10.20 13.10
N PRO A 192 9.54 10.91 13.76
CA PRO A 192 10.68 10.26 14.41
C PRO A 192 10.21 9.31 15.53
N TRP A 193 10.70 8.07 15.50
CA TRP A 193 10.33 7.06 16.49
C TRP A 193 10.59 7.50 17.94
N LYS A 194 11.63 8.27 18.20
CA LYS A 194 11.95 8.80 19.53
C LYS A 194 10.79 9.56 20.22
N LYS A 195 9.86 10.09 19.44
CA LYS A 195 8.66 10.78 19.94
C LYS A 195 7.55 9.81 20.36
N VAL A 196 7.55 8.59 19.84
CA VAL A 196 6.47 7.60 20.06
C VAL A 196 6.97 6.40 20.88
N GLN A 197 8.11 5.82 20.52
CA GLN A 197 8.81 4.72 21.21
C GLN A 197 8.01 3.39 21.24
N ASN A 198 7.23 3.11 20.21
CA ASN A 198 6.55 1.83 20.10
C ASN A 198 7.46 0.77 19.46
N ASP A 199 7.50 -0.45 20.01
CA ASP A 199 8.26 -1.59 19.47
C ASP A 199 7.40 -2.55 18.62
N ILE A 200 6.07 -2.39 18.67
CA ILE A 200 5.08 -3.14 17.89
C ILE A 200 4.02 -2.18 17.36
N ALA A 201 3.14 -2.64 16.47
CA ALA A 201 2.02 -1.85 16.03
C ALA A 201 0.99 -1.65 17.15
N ILE A 202 0.52 -0.41 17.32
CA ILE A 202 -0.46 -0.03 18.32
C ILE A 202 -1.73 0.46 17.63
N VAL A 203 -2.89 0.05 18.13
CA VAL A 203 -4.19 0.55 17.68
C VAL A 203 -4.65 1.61 18.65
N ILE A 204 -4.69 2.87 18.22
CA ILE A 204 -5.16 3.98 19.06
C ILE A 204 -6.57 4.42 18.66
N PRO A 205 -7.45 4.75 19.62
CA PRO A 205 -8.80 5.23 19.32
C PRO A 205 -8.76 6.68 18.86
N VAL A 206 -9.68 7.05 17.97
CA VAL A 206 -9.98 8.45 17.63
C VAL A 206 -11.19 8.88 18.45
N ARG A 207 -11.04 9.90 19.30
CA ARG A 207 -12.14 10.35 20.20
C ARG A 207 -13.29 11.04 19.47
N ARG A 208 -13.01 11.69 18.33
CA ARG A 208 -14.02 12.42 17.53
C ARG A 208 -15.04 11.50 16.86
N ASP A 209 -14.58 10.30 16.53
CA ASP A 209 -15.40 9.30 15.83
C ASP A 209 -15.05 7.89 16.32
N LYS A 210 -15.75 6.90 15.85
CA LYS A 210 -15.54 5.49 16.29
C LYS A 210 -14.41 4.77 15.56
N ARG A 211 -13.51 5.52 14.88
CA ARG A 211 -12.39 4.95 14.14
C ARG A 211 -11.18 4.70 15.03
N SER A 212 -10.22 4.00 14.48
CA SER A 212 -8.93 3.75 15.11
C SER A 212 -7.83 4.00 14.09
N LEU A 213 -6.69 4.51 14.56
CA LEU A 213 -5.47 4.65 13.79
C LEU A 213 -4.49 3.56 14.18
N PHE A 214 -3.61 3.23 13.26
CA PHE A 214 -2.45 2.37 13.51
C PHE A 214 -1.21 3.23 13.69
N VAL A 215 -0.42 2.88 14.70
CA VAL A 215 0.87 3.49 15.04
C VAL A 215 1.91 2.39 14.88
N VAL A 216 2.71 2.43 13.81
CA VAL A 216 3.54 1.30 13.40
C VAL A 216 5.00 1.71 13.38
N PRO A 217 5.91 0.99 14.10
CA PRO A 217 7.33 1.28 14.07
C PRO A 217 7.91 0.96 12.70
N TRP A 218 8.87 1.76 12.25
CA TRP A 218 9.42 1.62 10.91
C TRP A 218 10.93 1.82 10.88
N ILE A 219 11.62 0.98 10.11
CA ILE A 219 13.07 0.87 10.00
C ILE A 219 13.72 0.53 11.34
N SER A 220 13.87 -0.77 11.58
CA SER A 220 14.51 -1.30 12.78
C SER A 220 16.02 -0.98 12.79
N ASN A 221 16.53 -0.58 13.95
CA ASN A 221 17.97 -0.44 14.20
C ASN A 221 18.64 -1.78 14.60
N GLY A 222 17.86 -2.86 14.79
CA GLY A 222 18.35 -4.18 15.17
C GLY A 222 18.49 -4.41 16.68
N ASP A 223 18.39 -3.37 17.49
CA ASP A 223 18.50 -3.38 18.96
C ASP A 223 17.15 -3.28 19.69
N GLY A 224 16.05 -3.40 18.96
CA GLY A 224 14.68 -3.21 19.47
C GLY A 224 14.18 -1.78 19.37
N THR A 225 14.99 -0.85 18.87
CA THR A 225 14.60 0.52 18.54
C THR A 225 14.37 0.69 17.05
N TYR A 226 13.76 1.82 16.67
CA TYR A 226 13.44 2.12 15.28
C TYR A 226 13.83 3.56 14.93
N GLN A 227 13.89 3.89 13.66
CA GLN A 227 14.18 5.24 13.21
C GLN A 227 12.92 6.10 13.14
N TYR A 228 11.83 5.52 12.65
CA TYR A 228 10.57 6.21 12.39
C TYR A 228 9.37 5.42 12.93
N THR A 229 8.25 6.11 13.03
CA THR A 229 6.92 5.54 13.22
C THR A 229 5.99 6.17 12.19
N TYR A 230 5.18 5.36 11.50
CA TYR A 230 4.10 5.91 10.69
C TYR A 230 2.75 5.75 11.39
N VAL A 231 1.87 6.72 11.17
CA VAL A 231 0.55 6.80 11.82
C VAL A 231 -0.53 7.03 10.77
N GLY A 232 -1.61 6.28 10.83
CA GLY A 232 -2.77 6.39 9.93
C GLY A 232 -3.76 5.26 10.17
N THR A 233 -4.87 5.26 9.50
CA THR A 233 -5.20 6.06 8.33
C THR A 233 -6.54 6.79 8.51
N THR A 234 -6.71 7.90 7.84
CA THR A 234 -8.01 8.55 7.70
C THR A 234 -8.93 7.74 6.75
N ASP A 235 -10.20 8.08 6.70
CA ASP A 235 -11.19 7.52 5.77
C ASP A 235 -12.23 8.61 5.47
N THR A 236 -11.94 9.43 4.46
CA THR A 236 -12.74 10.58 4.09
C THR A 236 -13.26 10.44 2.67
N ASP A 237 -14.50 10.87 2.43
CA ASP A 237 -15.02 10.99 1.07
C ASP A 237 -14.13 11.93 0.26
N PHE A 238 -13.85 11.58 -0.97
CA PHE A 238 -13.01 12.37 -1.86
C PHE A 238 -13.77 12.74 -3.13
N ALA A 239 -13.92 14.04 -3.36
CA ALA A 239 -14.64 14.61 -4.51
C ALA A 239 -13.72 15.16 -5.61
N GLY A 240 -12.41 15.21 -5.37
CA GLY A 240 -11.42 15.69 -6.34
C GLY A 240 -11.10 14.72 -7.45
N GLY A 241 -10.27 15.14 -8.38
CA GLY A 241 -9.72 14.27 -9.44
C GLY A 241 -8.91 13.12 -8.85
N VAL A 242 -9.09 11.91 -9.40
CA VAL A 242 -8.43 10.70 -8.86
C VAL A 242 -6.90 10.73 -8.98
N ASP A 243 -6.36 11.61 -9.82
CA ASP A 243 -4.93 11.79 -10.03
C ASP A 243 -4.30 12.78 -9.04
N GLU A 244 -5.11 13.62 -8.36
CA GLU A 244 -4.67 14.75 -7.54
C GLU A 244 -4.92 14.54 -6.03
N SER A 245 -4.94 13.30 -5.57
CA SER A 245 -5.10 13.00 -4.15
C SER A 245 -3.89 13.45 -3.35
N GLN A 246 -4.04 14.49 -2.54
CA GLN A 246 -3.02 15.01 -1.63
C GLN A 246 -3.48 14.96 -0.17
N THR A 247 -2.52 15.10 0.75
CA THR A 247 -2.78 15.17 2.20
C THR A 247 -3.02 16.62 2.59
N SER A 248 -4.20 16.97 3.10
CA SER A 248 -4.54 18.32 3.56
C SER A 248 -4.09 18.58 5.00
N ALA A 249 -4.12 19.86 5.40
CA ALA A 249 -3.83 20.27 6.77
C ALA A 249 -4.77 19.61 7.79
N GLU A 250 -6.06 19.48 7.46
CA GLU A 250 -7.03 18.83 8.33
C GLU A 250 -6.71 17.34 8.53
N ASP A 251 -6.25 16.64 7.47
CA ASP A 251 -5.84 15.25 7.55
C ASP A 251 -4.66 15.09 8.53
N ILE A 252 -3.65 15.95 8.42
CA ILE A 252 -2.47 15.93 9.30
C ILE A 252 -2.88 16.22 10.74
N HIS A 253 -3.67 17.27 10.96
CA HIS A 253 -4.15 17.63 12.29
C HIS A 253 -5.01 16.53 12.92
N TYR A 254 -5.87 15.88 12.14
CA TYR A 254 -6.67 14.75 12.61
C TYR A 254 -5.80 13.60 13.15
N VAL A 255 -4.74 13.24 12.42
CA VAL A 255 -3.84 12.17 12.83
C VAL A 255 -3.00 12.57 14.03
N LEU A 256 -2.45 13.79 14.05
CA LEU A 256 -1.66 14.31 15.17
C LEU A 256 -2.48 14.46 16.45
N GLU A 257 -3.73 14.94 16.36
CA GLU A 257 -4.63 15.03 17.51
C GLU A 257 -4.88 13.66 18.13
N ALA A 258 -5.21 12.64 17.34
CA ALA A 258 -5.45 11.30 17.83
C ALA A 258 -4.18 10.66 18.46
N LEU A 259 -3.01 10.90 17.85
CA LEU A 259 -1.73 10.44 18.38
C LEU A 259 -1.42 11.12 19.73
N ASN A 260 -1.46 12.45 19.80
CA ASN A 260 -1.16 13.24 21.01
C ASN A 260 -2.14 13.00 22.16
N GLN A 261 -3.37 12.59 21.87
CA GLN A 261 -4.32 12.13 22.90
C GLN A 261 -3.97 10.77 23.50
N SER A 262 -3.10 10.01 22.83
CA SER A 262 -2.74 8.64 23.18
C SER A 262 -1.34 8.50 23.79
N ILE A 263 -0.50 9.54 23.69
CA ILE A 263 0.87 9.58 24.20
C ILE A 263 1.11 10.78 25.10
N THR A 264 2.18 10.77 25.90
CA THR A 264 2.55 11.85 26.82
C THR A 264 3.53 12.87 26.21
N THR A 265 4.18 12.49 25.13
CA THR A 265 5.02 13.39 24.32
C THR A 265 4.15 14.24 23.41
N ASN A 266 4.67 15.40 23.00
CA ASN A 266 3.99 16.25 22.03
C ASN A 266 4.64 16.09 20.65
N VAL A 267 3.85 15.66 19.66
CA VAL A 267 4.25 15.55 18.25
C VAL A 267 3.58 16.70 17.50
N THR A 268 4.38 17.52 16.85
CA THR A 268 3.91 18.70 16.09
C THR A 268 4.00 18.46 14.58
N VAL A 269 3.49 19.38 13.78
CA VAL A 269 3.62 19.35 12.32
C VAL A 269 5.10 19.37 11.91
N ASP A 270 5.96 20.07 12.65
CA ASP A 270 7.41 20.13 12.39
C ASP A 270 8.13 18.78 12.58
N ASP A 271 7.56 17.88 13.37
CA ASP A 271 8.06 16.53 13.56
C ASP A 271 7.67 15.59 12.39
N VAL A 272 6.75 16.01 11.51
CA VAL A 272 6.32 15.20 10.38
C VAL A 272 7.41 15.18 9.31
N THR A 273 8.02 14.01 9.11
CA THR A 273 9.11 13.83 8.14
C THR A 273 8.62 13.54 6.73
N ALA A 274 7.42 12.99 6.62
CA ALA A 274 6.75 12.73 5.34
C ALA A 274 5.25 12.45 5.54
N VAL A 275 4.49 12.61 4.47
CA VAL A 275 3.08 12.26 4.36
C VAL A 275 2.83 11.46 3.09
N TRP A 276 1.74 10.70 3.03
CA TRP A 276 1.25 10.15 1.77
C TRP A 276 -0.26 9.93 1.81
N SER A 277 -0.86 10.05 0.66
CA SER A 277 -2.29 9.86 0.42
C SER A 277 -2.53 8.72 -0.55
N GLY A 278 -3.69 8.06 -0.43
CA GLY A 278 -4.14 7.05 -1.36
C GLY A 278 -5.66 6.96 -1.40
N LEU A 279 -6.19 6.58 -2.55
CA LEU A 279 -7.63 6.45 -2.78
C LEU A 279 -8.06 4.98 -2.76
N ARG A 280 -9.08 4.66 -1.97
CA ARG A 280 -9.74 3.35 -1.98
C ARG A 280 -10.82 3.34 -3.05
N PRO A 281 -10.79 2.40 -4.00
CA PRO A 281 -11.81 2.29 -5.05
C PRO A 281 -13.07 1.59 -4.51
N LEU A 282 -13.84 2.25 -3.64
CA LEU A 282 -15.07 1.68 -3.11
C LEU A 282 -16.14 1.64 -4.19
N VAL A 283 -16.93 0.56 -4.24
CA VAL A 283 -17.94 0.34 -5.26
C VAL A 283 -19.30 0.72 -4.72
N ARG A 284 -20.05 1.55 -5.46
CA ARG A 284 -21.44 1.90 -5.15
C ARG A 284 -22.37 0.70 -5.33
N ASN A 285 -23.47 0.69 -4.62
CA ASN A 285 -24.52 -0.31 -4.81
C ASN A 285 -25.28 -0.04 -6.13
N GLU A 286 -25.72 -1.13 -6.78
CA GLU A 286 -26.40 -1.06 -8.10
C GLU A 286 -27.83 -0.55 -8.04
N ASP A 287 -28.45 -0.59 -6.87
CA ASP A 287 -29.84 -0.21 -6.62
C ASP A 287 -30.10 1.31 -6.59
N GLY A 288 -29.09 2.13 -6.97
CA GLY A 288 -29.22 3.59 -6.97
C GLY A 288 -29.44 4.19 -5.59
N THR A 289 -29.54 3.36 -4.55
CA THR A 289 -29.50 3.83 -3.19
C THR A 289 -28.10 4.35 -2.95
N THR A 290 -27.92 5.65 -3.25
CA THR A 290 -26.83 6.38 -2.64
C THR A 290 -26.99 6.11 -1.15
N ALA A 291 -26.16 5.20 -0.64
CA ALA A 291 -26.05 5.11 0.80
C ALA A 291 -25.80 6.55 1.25
N LYS A 292 -26.79 7.17 1.87
CA LYS A 292 -26.67 8.46 2.57
C LYS A 292 -25.67 8.32 3.73
N GLY A 293 -24.85 7.24 3.72
CA GLY A 293 -23.85 6.87 4.68
C GLY A 293 -22.45 7.33 4.27
N LYS A 294 -21.57 7.38 5.25
CA LYS A 294 -20.14 7.65 5.08
C LYS A 294 -19.50 6.52 4.26
N THR A 295 -18.41 6.81 3.54
CA THR A 295 -17.60 5.78 2.81
C THR A 295 -17.19 4.60 3.69
N ALA A 296 -17.02 4.82 5.00
CA ALA A 296 -16.75 3.78 5.98
C ALA A 296 -17.81 2.67 6.05
N ASP A 297 -19.05 2.94 5.60
CA ASP A 297 -20.17 1.98 5.62
C ASP A 297 -20.27 1.17 4.32
N LEU A 298 -19.51 1.51 3.28
CA LEU A 298 -19.51 0.78 2.02
C LEU A 298 -18.78 -0.55 2.15
N SER A 299 -19.35 -1.58 1.51
CA SER A 299 -18.73 -2.91 1.46
C SER A 299 -17.39 -2.86 0.73
N ARG A 300 -16.39 -3.55 1.30
CA ARG A 300 -15.06 -3.71 0.70
C ARG A 300 -14.94 -5.03 -0.09
N LYS A 301 -16.05 -5.61 -0.50
CA LYS A 301 -16.07 -6.75 -1.42
C LYS A 301 -15.71 -6.30 -2.81
N HIS A 302 -15.02 -7.16 -3.54
CA HIS A 302 -14.79 -6.92 -4.97
C HIS A 302 -16.00 -7.33 -5.79
N LYS A 303 -16.18 -6.70 -6.94
CA LYS A 303 -17.20 -7.04 -7.94
C LYS A 303 -16.52 -7.26 -9.29
N VAL A 304 -16.95 -8.31 -10.00
CA VAL A 304 -16.58 -8.55 -11.39
C VAL A 304 -17.80 -8.27 -12.24
N LYS A 305 -17.68 -7.41 -13.23
CA LYS A 305 -18.73 -7.06 -14.20
C LYS A 305 -18.24 -7.30 -15.61
N VAL A 306 -19.14 -7.74 -16.47
CA VAL A 306 -18.90 -7.87 -17.90
C VAL A 306 -19.77 -6.84 -18.62
N SER A 307 -19.18 -5.98 -19.45
CA SER A 307 -19.92 -5.00 -20.24
C SER A 307 -20.61 -5.66 -21.44
N PRO A 308 -21.55 -4.97 -22.12
CA PRO A 308 -22.16 -5.49 -23.35
C PRO A 308 -21.13 -5.82 -24.44
N SER A 309 -20.02 -5.11 -24.51
CA SER A 309 -18.93 -5.38 -25.45
C SER A 309 -18.04 -6.58 -25.06
N GLY A 310 -18.19 -7.12 -23.83
CA GLY A 310 -17.41 -8.23 -23.32
C GLY A 310 -16.14 -7.81 -22.53
N VAL A 311 -15.95 -6.52 -22.23
CA VAL A 311 -14.88 -6.09 -21.31
C VAL A 311 -15.21 -6.53 -19.89
N ILE A 312 -14.25 -7.20 -19.25
CA ILE A 312 -14.39 -7.71 -17.88
C ILE A 312 -13.75 -6.73 -16.92
N SER A 313 -14.56 -6.06 -16.08
CA SER A 313 -14.08 -5.10 -15.08
C SER A 313 -14.06 -5.72 -13.69
N ILE A 314 -12.90 -5.64 -13.00
CA ILE A 314 -12.75 -5.95 -11.56
C ILE A 314 -12.63 -4.66 -10.76
N MET A 315 -13.49 -4.48 -9.77
CA MET A 315 -13.60 -3.25 -8.99
C MET A 315 -13.68 -3.54 -7.50
N GLY A 316 -13.23 -2.60 -6.65
CA GLY A 316 -13.25 -2.73 -5.19
C GLY A 316 -12.22 -3.73 -4.66
N GLY A 317 -12.53 -4.36 -3.52
CA GLY A 317 -11.68 -5.36 -2.89
C GLY A 317 -10.57 -4.80 -2.02
N LYS A 318 -9.59 -5.64 -1.70
CA LYS A 318 -8.43 -5.32 -0.86
C LYS A 318 -7.16 -5.94 -1.45
N LEU A 319 -6.01 -5.29 -1.25
CA LEU A 319 -4.72 -5.86 -1.64
C LEU A 319 -4.51 -7.28 -1.04
N THR A 320 -4.91 -7.51 0.20
CA THR A 320 -4.80 -8.85 0.84
C THR A 320 -5.48 -9.96 0.03
N THR A 321 -6.59 -9.65 -0.65
CA THR A 321 -7.39 -10.62 -1.41
C THR A 321 -7.18 -10.54 -2.92
N TYR A 322 -6.15 -9.79 -3.39
CA TYR A 322 -5.88 -9.58 -4.82
C TYR A 322 -5.83 -10.87 -5.63
N ARG A 323 -5.21 -11.94 -5.09
CA ARG A 323 -5.14 -13.24 -5.76
C ARG A 323 -6.53 -13.85 -6.00
N LYS A 324 -7.42 -13.74 -4.99
CA LYS A 324 -8.80 -14.24 -5.12
C LYS A 324 -9.62 -13.38 -6.09
N MET A 325 -9.40 -12.07 -6.08
CA MET A 325 -9.96 -11.15 -7.08
C MET A 325 -9.54 -11.56 -8.49
N SER A 326 -8.24 -11.82 -8.70
CA SER A 326 -7.71 -12.29 -9.99
C SER A 326 -8.26 -13.66 -10.38
N GLU A 327 -8.39 -14.61 -9.41
CA GLU A 327 -9.02 -15.92 -9.66
C GLU A 327 -10.43 -15.74 -10.22
N HIS A 328 -11.28 -14.93 -9.57
CA HIS A 328 -12.65 -14.67 -10.03
C HIS A 328 -12.70 -13.97 -11.40
N THR A 329 -11.79 -13.02 -11.64
CA THR A 329 -11.73 -12.32 -12.93
C THR A 329 -11.32 -13.27 -14.06
N VAL A 330 -10.32 -14.14 -13.82
CA VAL A 330 -9.88 -15.13 -14.80
C VAL A 330 -10.94 -16.22 -15.02
N ASP A 331 -11.72 -16.57 -14.00
CA ASP A 331 -12.86 -17.48 -14.17
C ASP A 331 -13.89 -16.91 -15.18
N GLU A 332 -14.12 -15.58 -15.18
CA GLU A 332 -14.96 -14.94 -16.23
C GLU A 332 -14.27 -14.96 -17.60
N VAL A 333 -12.96 -14.69 -17.69
CA VAL A 333 -12.21 -14.82 -18.95
C VAL A 333 -12.34 -16.25 -19.52
N VAL A 334 -12.25 -17.26 -18.66
CA VAL A 334 -12.39 -18.68 -19.06
C VAL A 334 -13.78 -18.98 -19.63
N LYS A 335 -14.84 -18.42 -19.05
CA LYS A 335 -16.22 -18.57 -19.58
C LYS A 335 -16.33 -18.02 -21.02
N HIS A 336 -15.69 -16.89 -21.29
CA HIS A 336 -15.72 -16.28 -22.63
C HIS A 336 -14.84 -17.01 -23.64
N THR A 337 -13.69 -17.55 -23.21
CA THR A 337 -12.73 -18.19 -24.12
C THR A 337 -12.91 -19.69 -24.26
N GLY A 338 -13.72 -20.32 -23.39
CA GLY A 338 -13.92 -21.78 -23.36
C GLY A 338 -12.69 -22.61 -22.95
N LYS A 339 -11.59 -21.96 -22.56
CA LYS A 339 -10.30 -22.63 -22.25
C LYS A 339 -10.15 -22.87 -20.75
N ALA A 340 -10.95 -23.76 -20.20
CA ALA A 340 -10.94 -24.06 -18.76
C ALA A 340 -9.63 -24.71 -18.30
N LYS A 341 -8.93 -24.06 -17.36
CA LYS A 341 -7.82 -24.63 -16.60
C LYS A 341 -7.99 -24.29 -15.12
N LYS A 342 -7.69 -25.27 -14.27
CA LYS A 342 -7.76 -25.05 -12.81
C LYS A 342 -6.74 -24.00 -12.37
N CYS A 343 -7.18 -23.06 -11.55
CA CYS A 343 -6.30 -22.02 -10.96
C CYS A 343 -5.17 -22.66 -10.13
N LYS A 344 -3.93 -22.29 -10.43
CA LYS A 344 -2.70 -22.77 -9.74
C LYS A 344 -2.11 -21.74 -8.78
N THR A 345 -2.64 -20.52 -8.73
CA THR A 345 -2.02 -19.40 -8.00
C THR A 345 -2.02 -19.51 -6.48
N LYS A 346 -2.79 -20.47 -5.91
CA LYS A 346 -2.83 -20.67 -4.45
C LYS A 346 -1.47 -20.96 -3.82
N ASN A 347 -0.59 -21.66 -4.55
CA ASN A 347 0.73 -22.08 -4.10
C ASN A 347 1.83 -21.57 -5.04
N LEU A 348 1.57 -20.52 -5.80
CA LEU A 348 2.55 -19.93 -6.71
C LEU A 348 3.50 -19.04 -5.92
N GLN A 349 4.73 -19.49 -5.75
CA GLN A 349 5.79 -18.70 -5.13
C GLN A 349 6.20 -17.54 -6.03
N PHE A 350 6.41 -16.39 -5.43
CA PHE A 350 6.91 -15.21 -6.14
C PHE A 350 8.42 -15.28 -6.34
N ILE A 351 8.89 -14.50 -7.30
CA ILE A 351 10.31 -14.25 -7.48
C ILE A 351 10.94 -13.84 -6.14
N GLY A 352 12.12 -14.36 -5.82
CA GLY A 352 12.75 -14.14 -4.51
C GLY A 352 12.30 -15.08 -3.37
N ALA A 353 11.17 -15.79 -3.52
CA ALA A 353 10.68 -16.70 -2.48
C ALA A 353 11.41 -18.05 -2.45
N LYS A 354 11.72 -18.60 -3.62
CA LYS A 354 12.43 -19.88 -3.71
C LYS A 354 13.86 -19.72 -3.21
N GLY A 355 14.25 -20.52 -2.22
CA GLY A 355 15.57 -20.44 -1.59
C GLY A 355 15.70 -19.41 -0.49
N PHE A 356 14.68 -18.58 -0.24
CA PHE A 356 14.65 -17.68 0.91
C PHE A 356 14.54 -18.46 2.22
N LYS A 357 15.33 -18.06 3.21
CA LYS A 357 15.28 -18.57 4.59
C LYS A 357 15.09 -17.41 5.56
N SER A 358 14.23 -17.57 6.55
CA SER A 358 13.95 -16.53 7.56
C SER A 358 15.19 -16.08 8.34
N SER A 359 16.22 -16.95 8.46
CA SER A 359 17.51 -16.60 9.05
C SER A 359 18.25 -15.49 8.30
N MET A 360 17.95 -15.28 7.03
CA MET A 360 18.54 -14.19 6.22
C MET A 360 18.09 -12.80 6.70
N LEU A 361 16.98 -12.72 7.44
CA LEU A 361 16.47 -11.48 8.02
C LEU A 361 17.23 -11.03 9.28
N ASN A 362 18.15 -11.86 9.80
CA ASN A 362 18.91 -11.56 11.00
C ASN A 362 20.40 -11.29 10.72
N GLY A 363 20.81 -11.22 9.45
CA GLY A 363 22.19 -11.02 9.05
C GLY A 363 22.48 -9.59 8.58
N ALA A 364 23.75 -9.34 8.19
CA ALA A 364 24.17 -8.06 7.61
C ALA A 364 23.39 -7.67 6.35
N ASP A 365 22.88 -8.65 5.60
CA ASP A 365 22.11 -8.44 4.38
C ASP A 365 20.58 -8.42 4.66
N ALA A 366 20.13 -8.30 5.90
CA ALA A 366 18.72 -8.40 6.30
C ALA A 366 17.81 -7.45 5.48
N HIS A 367 18.25 -6.22 5.28
CA HIS A 367 17.54 -5.23 4.46
C HIS A 367 17.30 -5.72 3.03
N LEU A 368 18.35 -6.22 2.37
CA LEU A 368 18.24 -6.77 1.01
C LEU A 368 17.42 -8.07 0.97
N ALA A 369 17.57 -8.93 1.99
CA ALA A 369 16.82 -10.16 2.09
C ALA A 369 15.31 -9.94 2.25
N GLU A 370 14.91 -8.95 3.04
CA GLU A 370 13.50 -8.55 3.21
C GLU A 370 12.90 -8.05 1.90
N ARG A 371 13.66 -7.34 1.09
CA ARG A 371 13.18 -6.69 -0.13
C ARG A 371 13.24 -7.58 -1.37
N PHE A 372 14.29 -8.38 -1.51
CA PHE A 372 14.60 -9.16 -2.72
C PHE A 372 14.56 -10.68 -2.51
N GLY A 373 14.47 -11.14 -1.25
CA GLY A 373 14.53 -12.56 -0.95
C GLY A 373 15.82 -13.20 -1.43
N SER A 374 15.74 -14.33 -2.14
CA SER A 374 16.92 -15.00 -2.71
C SER A 374 17.57 -14.23 -3.88
N GLU A 375 16.87 -13.24 -4.45
CA GLU A 375 17.47 -12.38 -5.49
C GLU A 375 18.44 -11.33 -4.93
N LEU A 376 18.58 -11.21 -3.59
CA LEU A 376 19.58 -10.31 -2.98
C LEU A 376 20.98 -10.53 -3.58
N ASN A 377 21.30 -11.75 -4.03
CA ASN A 377 22.60 -12.04 -4.66
C ASN A 377 22.82 -11.26 -5.96
N LYS A 378 21.76 -10.95 -6.71
CA LYS A 378 21.87 -10.11 -7.92
C LYS A 378 22.20 -8.66 -7.57
N VAL A 379 21.67 -8.16 -6.45
CA VAL A 379 22.02 -6.82 -5.95
C VAL A 379 23.45 -6.80 -5.44
N LYS A 380 23.89 -7.85 -4.73
CA LYS A 380 25.27 -7.99 -4.26
C LYS A 380 26.27 -8.16 -5.42
N GLU A 381 25.87 -8.77 -6.51
CA GLU A 381 26.69 -8.87 -7.73
C GLU A 381 26.96 -7.47 -8.32
N LEU A 382 25.98 -6.58 -8.35
CA LEU A 382 26.19 -5.18 -8.76
C LEU A 382 27.24 -4.50 -7.86
N ILE A 383 27.14 -4.70 -6.55
CA ILE A 383 28.10 -4.14 -5.59
C ILE A 383 29.50 -4.74 -5.78
N SER A 384 29.60 -6.04 -6.13
CA SER A 384 30.90 -6.68 -6.39
C SER A 384 31.58 -6.15 -7.66
N GLN A 385 30.79 -5.76 -8.66
CA GLN A 385 31.27 -5.15 -9.91
C GLN A 385 31.65 -3.68 -9.73
N ASP A 386 30.91 -2.95 -8.92
CA ASP A 386 31.17 -1.56 -8.54
C ASP A 386 30.93 -1.36 -7.03
N PRO A 387 32.00 -1.36 -6.21
CA PRO A 387 31.88 -1.19 -4.76
C PRO A 387 31.17 0.08 -4.31
N SER A 388 31.18 1.15 -5.13
CA SER A 388 30.47 2.41 -4.82
C SER A 388 28.96 2.23 -4.75
N LEU A 389 28.41 1.17 -5.37
CA LEU A 389 26.99 0.83 -5.30
C LEU A 389 26.58 0.27 -3.93
N GLY A 390 27.53 -0.11 -3.09
CA GLY A 390 27.30 -0.48 -1.70
C GLY A 390 27.07 0.70 -0.76
N GLU A 391 27.29 1.93 -1.21
CA GLU A 391 27.04 3.13 -0.43
C GLU A 391 25.55 3.43 -0.27
N PRO A 392 25.14 4.16 0.80
CA PRO A 392 23.77 4.61 0.97
C PRO A 392 23.28 5.44 -0.23
N LEU A 393 22.09 5.11 -0.74
CA LEU A 393 21.41 5.89 -1.77
C LEU A 393 20.95 7.25 -1.24
N ILE A 394 20.45 7.24 0.01
CA ILE A 394 19.93 8.40 0.72
C ILE A 394 20.49 8.38 2.14
N ALA A 395 21.09 9.50 2.55
CA ALA A 395 21.69 9.63 3.87
C ALA A 395 20.66 9.33 4.99
N GLY A 396 21.03 8.45 5.92
CA GLY A 396 20.21 8.07 7.06
C GLY A 396 19.08 7.09 6.75
N LEU A 397 18.94 6.60 5.51
CA LEU A 397 18.01 5.54 5.15
C LEU A 397 18.75 4.26 4.74
N PRO A 398 18.13 3.08 4.87
CA PRO A 398 18.84 1.80 4.68
C PRO A 398 19.10 1.43 3.21
N TYR A 399 18.60 2.21 2.27
CA TYR A 399 18.68 1.91 0.83
C TYR A 399 20.08 2.10 0.28
N LEU A 400 20.51 1.16 -0.57
CA LEU A 400 21.82 1.19 -1.23
C LEU A 400 21.69 1.71 -2.67
N ARG A 401 22.75 2.30 -3.21
CA ARG A 401 22.83 2.77 -4.60
C ARG A 401 22.56 1.63 -5.59
N ALA A 402 23.02 0.41 -5.29
CA ALA A 402 22.72 -0.80 -6.08
C ALA A 402 21.22 -1.05 -6.26
N GLU A 403 20.37 -0.66 -5.31
CA GLU A 403 18.91 -0.85 -5.42
C GLU A 403 18.30 0.04 -6.50
N ALA A 404 18.82 1.25 -6.71
CA ALA A 404 18.39 2.13 -7.79
C ALA A 404 18.78 1.55 -9.17
N VAL A 405 20.01 1.06 -9.31
CA VAL A 405 20.50 0.39 -10.52
C VAL A 405 19.66 -0.87 -10.80
N PHE A 406 19.42 -1.69 -9.78
CA PHE A 406 18.58 -2.88 -9.91
C PHE A 406 17.13 -2.53 -10.32
N ALA A 407 16.59 -1.44 -9.79
CA ALA A 407 15.25 -0.95 -10.12
C ALA A 407 15.13 -0.56 -11.60
N CYS A 408 16.13 0.11 -12.15
CA CYS A 408 16.18 0.44 -13.58
C CYS A 408 16.27 -0.82 -14.44
N ARG A 409 17.20 -1.72 -14.14
CA ARG A 409 17.47 -2.92 -14.95
C ARG A 409 16.39 -4.01 -14.87
N ASN A 410 15.75 -4.16 -13.70
CA ASN A 410 14.92 -5.34 -13.40
C ASN A 410 13.48 -5.02 -12.98
N GLU A 411 13.14 -3.75 -12.70
CA GLU A 411 11.87 -3.38 -12.07
C GLU A 411 11.16 -2.23 -12.79
N MET A 412 11.51 -1.99 -14.05
CA MET A 412 10.88 -0.99 -14.92
C MET A 412 10.85 0.43 -14.32
N ALA A 413 11.83 0.80 -13.49
CA ALA A 413 11.96 2.17 -13.02
C ALA A 413 12.44 3.05 -14.17
N GLN A 414 11.65 4.04 -14.57
CA GLN A 414 11.92 4.94 -15.69
C GLN A 414 11.91 6.41 -15.29
N THR A 415 11.51 6.72 -14.06
CA THR A 415 11.50 8.07 -13.52
C THR A 415 12.19 8.10 -12.16
N LEU A 416 12.67 9.29 -11.78
CA LEU A 416 13.26 9.50 -10.47
C LEU A 416 12.25 9.18 -9.35
N ASP A 417 10.98 9.53 -9.53
CA ASP A 417 9.91 9.23 -8.59
C ASP A 417 9.63 7.72 -8.48
N ASP A 418 9.85 6.94 -9.56
CA ASP A 418 9.76 5.48 -9.48
C ASP A 418 10.72 4.91 -8.44
N VAL A 419 11.98 5.37 -8.42
CA VAL A 419 12.98 4.90 -7.47
C VAL A 419 12.70 5.44 -6.08
N LEU A 420 12.50 6.75 -5.93
CA LEU A 420 12.45 7.41 -4.63
C LEU A 420 11.14 7.21 -3.86
N SER A 421 10.03 6.98 -4.57
CA SER A 421 8.70 6.82 -3.95
C SER A 421 8.18 5.39 -3.96
N ARG A 422 8.50 4.58 -4.98
CA ARG A 422 7.87 3.28 -5.23
C ARG A 422 8.80 2.09 -5.10
N ARG A 423 10.08 2.20 -5.54
CA ARG A 423 11.07 1.11 -5.39
C ARG A 423 11.75 1.16 -4.04
N THR A 424 11.99 2.34 -3.45
CA THR A 424 12.63 2.51 -2.15
C THR A 424 11.72 3.05 -1.05
N ARG A 425 10.61 3.68 -1.29
CA ARG A 425 9.78 4.37 -0.28
C ARG A 425 10.47 5.52 0.48
N ALA A 426 11.64 5.97 0.04
CA ALA A 426 12.42 6.98 0.73
C ALA A 426 11.63 8.28 0.96
N ARG A 427 10.87 8.74 -0.05
CA ARG A 427 10.04 9.93 0.03
C ARG A 427 9.06 9.89 1.19
N ILE A 428 8.37 8.77 1.40
CA ILE A 428 7.35 8.64 2.45
C ILE A 428 7.91 8.31 3.83
N ILE A 429 9.23 8.12 3.92
CA ILE A 429 9.95 7.96 5.20
C ILE A 429 10.51 9.31 5.63
N ASN A 430 11.31 9.92 4.76
CA ASN A 430 11.95 11.22 5.02
C ASN A 430 12.07 12.03 3.72
N ARG A 431 11.07 12.87 3.45
CA ARG A 431 11.00 13.69 2.25
C ARG A 431 12.20 14.61 2.11
N ARG A 432 12.64 15.27 3.21
CA ARG A 432 13.76 16.22 3.17
C ARG A 432 15.08 15.55 2.79
N ALA A 433 15.41 14.42 3.42
CA ALA A 433 16.62 13.65 3.08
C ALA A 433 16.56 13.13 1.63
N THR A 434 15.39 12.73 1.17
CA THR A 434 15.19 12.25 -0.19
C THR A 434 15.36 13.36 -1.23
N LEU A 435 14.80 14.55 -0.99
CA LEU A 435 15.01 15.74 -1.83
C LEU A 435 16.49 16.12 -1.92
N ALA A 436 17.21 16.12 -0.80
CA ALA A 436 18.64 16.43 -0.77
C ALA A 436 19.50 15.45 -1.60
N SER A 437 19.00 14.22 -1.81
CA SER A 437 19.69 13.18 -2.59
C SER A 437 19.21 13.09 -4.04
N ALA A 438 18.14 13.77 -4.41
CA ALA A 438 17.42 13.60 -5.67
C ALA A 438 18.33 13.70 -6.92
N ARG A 439 19.19 14.73 -6.99
CA ARG A 439 20.12 14.90 -8.12
C ARG A 439 21.11 13.75 -8.25
N LYS A 440 21.75 13.34 -7.16
CA LYS A 440 22.71 12.23 -7.17
C LYS A 440 22.06 10.91 -7.59
N VAL A 441 20.80 10.68 -7.20
CA VAL A 441 20.04 9.51 -7.64
C VAL A 441 19.69 9.60 -9.11
N ALA A 442 19.31 10.78 -9.61
CA ALA A 442 19.03 11.00 -11.04
C ALA A 442 20.29 10.77 -11.89
N GLU A 443 21.46 11.27 -11.47
CA GLU A 443 22.75 11.04 -12.13
C GLU A 443 23.11 9.53 -12.17
N LEU A 444 22.85 8.80 -11.08
CA LEU A 444 23.04 7.35 -11.05
C LEU A 444 22.11 6.63 -12.03
N MET A 445 20.82 7.02 -12.08
CA MET A 445 19.83 6.45 -13.00
C MET A 445 20.15 6.80 -14.46
N ALA A 446 20.72 7.98 -14.72
CA ALA A 446 21.07 8.44 -16.05
C ALA A 446 22.02 7.47 -16.77
N THR A 447 22.95 6.86 -16.05
CA THR A 447 23.88 5.85 -16.58
C THR A 447 23.15 4.61 -17.08
N GLU A 448 22.04 4.24 -16.42
CA GLU A 448 21.24 3.06 -16.77
C GLU A 448 20.21 3.32 -17.87
N LEU A 449 19.69 4.56 -17.92
CA LEU A 449 18.57 4.94 -18.77
C LEU A 449 18.98 5.81 -19.95
N ASN A 450 20.30 6.09 -20.10
CA ASN A 450 20.86 6.96 -21.14
C ASN A 450 20.25 8.37 -21.12
N TRP A 451 20.04 8.94 -19.94
CA TRP A 451 19.58 10.32 -19.81
C TRP A 451 20.70 11.29 -20.12
N ASP A 452 20.39 12.30 -20.89
CA ASP A 452 21.25 13.46 -21.06
C ASP A 452 21.10 14.44 -19.88
N PRO A 453 21.97 15.47 -19.78
CA PRO A 453 21.88 16.44 -18.70
C PRO A 453 20.51 17.16 -18.62
N ALA A 454 19.85 17.40 -19.76
CA ALA A 454 18.54 18.05 -19.80
C ALA A 454 17.47 17.14 -19.18
N GLU A 455 17.52 15.85 -19.46
CA GLU A 455 16.59 14.87 -18.87
C GLU A 455 16.83 14.70 -17.37
N ILE A 456 18.10 14.71 -16.90
CA ILE A 456 18.42 14.72 -15.47
C ILE A 456 17.77 15.91 -14.79
N ASP A 457 17.95 17.12 -15.35
CA ASP A 457 17.38 18.36 -14.81
C ASP A 457 15.84 18.28 -14.77
N ARG A 458 15.24 17.78 -15.85
CA ARG A 458 13.78 17.59 -15.96
C ARG A 458 13.25 16.63 -14.89
N GLN A 459 13.88 15.48 -14.69
CA GLN A 459 13.49 14.48 -13.70
C GLN A 459 13.59 15.02 -12.26
N VAL A 460 14.66 15.76 -11.97
CA VAL A 460 14.83 16.41 -10.67
C VAL A 460 13.77 17.48 -10.46
N ALA A 461 13.49 18.32 -11.45
CA ALA A 461 12.48 19.36 -11.37
C ALA A 461 11.07 18.78 -11.14
N LEU A 462 10.68 17.73 -11.86
CA LEU A 462 9.40 17.04 -11.66
C LEU A 462 9.26 16.44 -10.25
N PHE A 463 10.33 15.85 -9.74
CA PHE A 463 10.31 15.28 -8.40
C PHE A 463 10.21 16.36 -7.32
N VAL A 464 10.98 17.45 -7.44
CA VAL A 464 10.93 18.60 -6.54
C VAL A 464 9.54 19.25 -6.56
N ASP A 465 8.98 19.48 -7.75
CA ASP A 465 7.63 20.04 -7.90
C ASP A 465 6.56 19.18 -7.25
N SER A 466 6.61 17.85 -7.46
CA SER A 466 5.69 16.91 -6.81
C SER A 466 5.79 16.94 -5.28
N CYS A 467 7.00 17.08 -4.71
CA CYS A 467 7.20 17.21 -3.27
C CYS A 467 6.71 18.56 -2.75
N SER A 468 6.92 19.63 -3.51
CA SER A 468 6.46 20.98 -3.16
C SER A 468 4.93 21.09 -3.16
N ARG A 469 4.27 20.47 -4.14
CA ARG A 469 2.79 20.38 -4.17
C ARG A 469 2.23 19.60 -2.98
N GLU A 470 2.88 18.49 -2.60
CA GLU A 470 2.50 17.73 -1.41
C GLU A 470 2.66 18.57 -0.13
N GLU A 471 3.74 19.35 -0.02
CA GLU A 471 3.98 20.22 1.13
C GLU A 471 2.96 21.37 1.19
N ALA A 472 2.71 22.03 0.08
CA ALA A 472 1.72 23.09 -0.03
C ALA A 472 0.31 22.60 0.31
N ALA A 473 -0.10 21.44 -0.20
CA ALA A 473 -1.40 20.83 0.12
C ALA A 473 -1.55 20.55 1.62
N GLY A 474 -0.47 20.15 2.29
CA GLY A 474 -0.45 19.91 3.74
C GLY A 474 -0.55 21.17 4.61
N MET A 475 -0.46 22.37 4.01
CA MET A 475 -0.57 23.67 4.69
C MET A 475 -1.96 24.31 4.54
N VAL A 476 -2.79 23.82 3.65
CA VAL A 476 -4.11 24.38 3.34
C VAL A 476 -5.23 23.38 3.62
N SER A 477 -6.47 23.88 3.67
CA SER A 477 -7.64 23.02 3.74
C SER A 477 -7.85 22.21 2.46
N GLU A 478 -8.58 21.10 2.55
CA GLU A 478 -8.90 20.30 1.36
C GLU A 478 -9.72 21.10 0.34
N ALA A 479 -10.62 21.96 0.81
CA ALA A 479 -11.43 22.82 -0.06
C ALA A 479 -10.57 23.84 -0.82
N GLU A 480 -9.62 24.49 -0.14
CA GLU A 480 -8.66 25.41 -0.76
C GLU A 480 -7.74 24.70 -1.75
N PHE A 481 -7.23 23.50 -1.39
CA PHE A 481 -6.42 22.69 -2.30
C PHE A 481 -7.20 22.33 -3.57
N LEU A 482 -8.42 21.80 -3.44
CA LEU A 482 -9.24 21.41 -4.61
C LEU A 482 -9.60 22.62 -5.50
N ALA A 483 -9.79 23.80 -4.92
CA ALA A 483 -10.02 25.02 -5.68
C ALA A 483 -8.76 25.49 -6.47
N SER A 484 -7.57 25.17 -5.98
CA SER A 484 -6.31 25.57 -6.65
C SER A 484 -5.91 24.68 -7.84
N VAL A 485 -6.49 23.48 -7.96
CA VAL A 485 -6.19 22.50 -9.04
C VAL A 485 -7.31 22.39 -10.09
N GLN A 486 -8.39 23.14 -9.94
CA GLN A 486 -9.44 23.34 -10.93
C GLN A 486 -9.08 24.47 -11.90
#